data_926a973583e5759786030f1523080db3
#
_entry.id   926a973583e5759786030f1523080db3
#
_cell.length_a   1.000
_cell.length_b   1.000
_cell.length_c   1.000
_cell.angle_alpha   90.00
_cell.angle_beta   90.00
_cell.angle_gamma   90.00
#
_symmetry.space_group_name_H-M   'P 1'
#
loop_
_entity.id
_entity.type
_entity.pdbx_description
1 polymer ?
#
loop_
_entity_poly.entity_id
_entity_poly.type
_entity_poly.pdbx_seq_one_letter_code
_entity_poly.pdbx_strand_id
1 'polypeptide(L)'
;MKDHYDKQAYNPEFSWAFLHPKYWGTWLAVAFAALLCLLPHRTRRAIASLFAKRAVKFNSKANHRARVNLKMCFPDKSDAEREAMLLENYITAGSFLMGFAALSVRSRQWLEDNTIVRGEEHLTALKDNGDSAILLVPHTWAIDIPAVLLASRGLPVSAMAKKQKNEVSDWLMHKQRVQYGGRVYERSGGIKPFIKSIREGYLGYYLPDEDLGAEHSVFVDFFATTKATIAGLGRLAKLSRAKIVPLYSIYNSETGKYEIDIYPPLSPFPLDTEEQDARLMNQCIEQYVTERPEQYMWILRLLKTRPEGGENPYKIRK
;
A
#
# COMPACT_ATOMS: atom_id res chain seq x y z
N MET A 1 5.26 -27.72 -1.02
CA MET A 1 4.08 -26.99 -0.51
C MET A 1 2.92 -27.38 -1.41
N LYS A 2 1.87 -28.05 -0.92
CA LYS A 2 0.70 -28.40 -1.73
C LYS A 2 0.03 -27.08 -2.14
N ASP A 3 -0.01 -26.78 -3.44
CA ASP A 3 -0.78 -25.68 -4.01
C ASP A 3 -2.26 -25.93 -3.68
N HIS A 4 -2.72 -25.35 -2.60
CA HIS A 4 -4.15 -25.27 -2.34
C HIS A 4 -4.69 -24.13 -3.21
N TYR A 5 -4.89 -24.41 -4.49
CA TYR A 5 -5.55 -23.52 -5.42
C TYR A 5 -6.93 -23.18 -4.87
N ASP A 6 -7.11 -21.91 -4.48
CA ASP A 6 -8.42 -21.39 -4.11
C ASP A 6 -9.12 -20.90 -5.39
N LYS A 7 -10.19 -21.58 -5.80
CA LYS A 7 -11.00 -21.24 -6.98
C LYS A 7 -11.60 -19.82 -6.92
N GLN A 8 -11.68 -19.22 -5.73
CA GLN A 8 -12.19 -17.87 -5.53
C GLN A 8 -11.07 -16.81 -5.62
N ALA A 9 -9.81 -17.23 -5.59
CA ALA A 9 -8.69 -16.30 -5.79
C ALA A 9 -8.65 -15.82 -7.24
N TYR A 10 -8.42 -14.53 -7.40
CA TYR A 10 -8.18 -13.91 -8.71
C TYR A 10 -6.86 -14.46 -9.28
N ASN A 11 -6.92 -15.04 -10.45
CA ASN A 11 -5.75 -15.61 -11.13
C ASN A 11 -5.84 -15.40 -12.65
N PRO A 12 -5.50 -14.21 -13.14
CA PRO A 12 -5.49 -13.95 -14.58
C PRO A 12 -4.43 -14.78 -15.26
N GLU A 13 -4.80 -15.43 -16.37
CA GLU A 13 -3.90 -16.23 -17.20
C GLU A 13 -3.36 -15.40 -18.37
N PHE A 14 -2.20 -15.83 -18.89
CA PHE A 14 -1.66 -15.26 -20.11
C PHE A 14 -2.61 -15.54 -21.28
N SER A 15 -2.85 -14.53 -22.10
CA SER A 15 -3.60 -14.67 -23.34
C SER A 15 -2.75 -14.20 -24.51
N TRP A 16 -2.76 -14.95 -25.62
CA TRP A 16 -2.11 -14.54 -26.87
C TRP A 16 -2.63 -13.19 -27.38
N ALA A 17 -3.86 -12.81 -26.99
CA ALA A 17 -4.41 -11.48 -27.25
C ALA A 17 -3.56 -10.34 -26.64
N PHE A 18 -2.72 -10.61 -25.63
CA PHE A 18 -1.80 -9.63 -25.06
C PHE A 18 -0.68 -9.18 -25.99
N LEU A 19 -0.43 -9.93 -27.07
CA LEU A 19 0.53 -9.56 -28.13
C LEU A 19 -0.08 -8.67 -29.22
N HIS A 20 -1.40 -8.42 -29.18
CA HIS A 20 -2.08 -7.56 -30.15
C HIS A 20 -1.50 -6.13 -30.10
N PRO A 21 -1.40 -5.41 -31.25
CA PRO A 21 -0.82 -4.06 -31.33
C PRO A 21 -1.37 -3.05 -30.33
N LYS A 22 -2.62 -3.17 -29.88
CA LYS A 22 -3.20 -2.30 -28.85
C LYS A 22 -2.40 -2.31 -27.53
N TYR A 23 -1.60 -3.35 -27.25
CA TYR A 23 -0.80 -3.48 -26.04
C TYR A 23 0.70 -3.19 -26.24
N TRP A 24 1.16 -2.91 -27.46
CA TRP A 24 2.58 -2.67 -27.72
C TRP A 24 3.14 -1.51 -26.89
N GLY A 25 2.35 -0.44 -26.70
CA GLY A 25 2.73 0.65 -25.79
C GLY A 25 2.95 0.19 -24.35
N THR A 26 2.14 -0.76 -23.86
CA THR A 26 2.33 -1.36 -22.54
C THR A 26 3.61 -2.19 -22.47
N TRP A 27 3.89 -3.02 -23.48
CA TRP A 27 5.11 -3.82 -23.54
C TRP A 27 6.36 -2.96 -23.64
N LEU A 28 6.34 -1.89 -24.42
CA LEU A 28 7.43 -0.92 -24.48
C LEU A 28 7.67 -0.26 -23.11
N ALA A 29 6.59 0.14 -22.42
CA ALA A 29 6.70 0.69 -21.08
C ALA A 29 7.29 -0.33 -20.08
N VAL A 30 6.88 -1.60 -20.14
CA VAL A 30 7.43 -2.69 -19.31
C VAL A 30 8.92 -2.91 -19.60
N ALA A 31 9.31 -2.99 -20.88
CA ALA A 31 10.71 -3.11 -21.27
C ALA A 31 11.55 -1.92 -20.79
N PHE A 32 11.03 -0.72 -20.93
CA PHE A 32 11.68 0.49 -20.43
C PHE A 32 11.81 0.48 -18.89
N ALA A 33 10.76 0.09 -18.17
CA ALA A 33 10.82 -0.07 -16.71
C ALA A 33 11.85 -1.13 -16.27
N ALA A 34 11.98 -2.24 -17.03
CA ALA A 34 12.99 -3.26 -16.78
C ALA A 34 14.42 -2.74 -17.00
N LEU A 35 14.63 -1.82 -17.94
CA LEU A 35 15.92 -1.14 -18.13
C LEU A 35 16.18 -0.12 -17.01
N LEU A 36 15.18 0.67 -16.65
CA LEU A 36 15.32 1.68 -15.59
C LEU A 36 15.65 1.07 -14.22
N CYS A 37 15.11 -0.11 -13.91
CA CYS A 37 15.39 -0.76 -12.62
C CYS A 37 16.85 -1.25 -12.49
N LEU A 38 17.61 -1.30 -13.57
CA LEU A 38 19.03 -1.65 -13.57
C LEU A 38 19.92 -0.44 -13.20
N LEU A 39 19.40 0.77 -13.28
CA LEU A 39 20.14 1.98 -12.92
C LEU A 39 20.47 1.98 -11.42
N PRO A 40 21.67 2.49 -11.05
CA PRO A 40 22.01 2.72 -9.64
C PRO A 40 20.97 3.62 -8.96
N HIS A 41 20.70 3.38 -7.68
CA HIS A 41 19.71 4.17 -6.92
C HIS A 41 20.01 5.68 -6.96
N ARG A 42 21.28 6.09 -6.89
CA ARG A 42 21.68 7.49 -7.00
C ARG A 42 21.26 8.14 -8.32
N THR A 43 21.41 7.42 -9.43
CA THR A 43 20.98 7.88 -10.76
C THR A 43 19.46 7.98 -10.82
N ARG A 44 18.73 6.98 -10.30
CA ARG A 44 17.26 7.02 -10.22
C ARG A 44 16.78 8.21 -9.38
N ARG A 45 17.40 8.48 -8.22
CA ARG A 45 17.06 9.62 -7.36
C ARG A 45 17.36 10.96 -8.08
N ALA A 46 18.47 11.09 -8.77
CA ALA A 46 18.81 12.30 -9.53
C ALA A 46 17.78 12.58 -10.64
N ILE A 47 17.42 11.55 -11.42
CA ILE A 47 16.39 11.63 -12.45
C ILE A 47 15.03 11.99 -11.82
N ALA A 48 14.64 11.29 -10.74
CA ALA A 48 13.40 11.56 -10.02
C ALA A 48 13.35 13.00 -9.51
N SER A 49 14.43 13.52 -8.92
CA SER A 49 14.53 14.90 -8.44
C SER A 49 14.31 15.92 -9.56
N LEU A 50 14.94 15.70 -10.72
CA LEU A 50 14.79 16.58 -11.88
C LEU A 50 13.33 16.66 -12.35
N PHE A 51 12.66 15.49 -12.45
CA PHE A 51 11.26 15.43 -12.86
C PHE A 51 10.29 15.90 -11.77
N ALA A 52 10.53 15.56 -10.51
CA ALA A 52 9.69 15.98 -9.39
C ALA A 52 9.63 17.51 -9.26
N LYS A 53 10.76 18.21 -9.37
CA LYS A 53 10.82 19.68 -9.34
C LYS A 53 9.95 20.33 -10.42
N ARG A 54 9.74 19.66 -11.55
CA ARG A 54 8.82 20.11 -12.60
C ARG A 54 7.40 19.66 -12.29
N ALA A 55 7.22 18.37 -11.91
CA ALA A 55 5.91 17.78 -11.67
C ALA A 55 5.10 18.51 -10.60
N VAL A 56 5.72 18.93 -9.50
CA VAL A 56 5.04 19.69 -8.44
C VAL A 56 4.50 21.05 -8.91
N LYS A 57 5.06 21.63 -9.98
CA LYS A 57 4.61 22.92 -10.54
C LYS A 57 3.37 22.79 -11.42
N PHE A 58 3.06 21.61 -11.92
CA PHE A 58 1.87 21.41 -12.75
C PHE A 58 0.58 21.42 -11.92
N ASN A 59 -0.46 22.03 -12.47
CA ASN A 59 -1.79 21.98 -11.86
C ASN A 59 -2.51 20.66 -12.22
N SER A 60 -1.98 19.55 -11.73
CA SER A 60 -2.57 18.22 -11.93
C SER A 60 -3.59 17.88 -10.85
N LYS A 61 -4.54 16.99 -11.16
CA LYS A 61 -5.49 16.47 -10.17
C LYS A 61 -4.79 15.74 -9.01
N ALA A 62 -3.61 15.15 -9.25
CA ALA A 62 -2.82 14.48 -8.23
C ALA A 62 -2.20 15.50 -7.27
N ASN A 63 -1.56 16.56 -7.82
CA ASN A 63 -0.98 17.65 -7.01
C ASN A 63 -2.05 18.35 -6.18
N HIS A 64 -3.20 18.65 -6.78
CA HIS A 64 -4.31 19.28 -6.06
C HIS A 64 -4.74 18.43 -4.86
N ARG A 65 -4.93 17.12 -5.04
CA ARG A 65 -5.29 16.21 -3.92
C ARG A 65 -4.21 16.18 -2.84
N ALA A 66 -2.95 16.04 -3.23
CA ALA A 66 -1.84 15.99 -2.28
C ALA A 66 -1.75 17.28 -1.45
N ARG A 67 -1.88 18.46 -2.10
CA ARG A 67 -1.90 19.75 -1.39
C ARG A 67 -3.09 19.88 -0.43
N VAL A 68 -4.28 19.45 -0.85
CA VAL A 68 -5.46 19.44 0.02
C VAL A 68 -5.22 18.54 1.23
N ASN A 69 -4.72 17.32 1.02
CA ASN A 69 -4.42 16.40 2.11
C ASN A 69 -3.39 16.97 3.07
N LEU A 70 -2.26 17.46 2.56
CA LEU A 70 -1.20 18.05 3.38
C LEU A 70 -1.69 19.28 4.15
N LYS A 71 -2.49 20.15 3.53
CA LYS A 71 -3.05 21.33 4.19
C LYS A 71 -4.01 20.96 5.31
N MET A 72 -4.86 19.96 5.11
CA MET A 72 -5.83 19.52 6.12
C MET A 72 -5.20 18.70 7.24
N CYS A 73 -4.20 17.88 6.93
CA CYS A 73 -3.51 17.06 7.93
C CYS A 73 -2.46 17.86 8.74
N PHE A 74 -1.83 18.86 8.13
CA PHE A 74 -0.76 19.64 8.74
C PHE A 74 -1.03 21.16 8.59
N PRO A 75 -2.10 21.70 9.19
CA PRO A 75 -2.45 23.11 9.08
C PRO A 75 -1.37 24.05 9.68
N ASP A 76 -0.66 23.58 10.71
CA ASP A 76 0.37 24.35 11.42
C ASP A 76 1.68 24.50 10.62
N LYS A 77 1.88 23.68 9.58
CA LYS A 77 3.03 23.86 8.69
C LYS A 77 2.78 24.96 7.69
N SER A 78 3.80 25.71 7.37
CA SER A 78 3.76 26.71 6.30
C SER A 78 3.52 26.07 4.92
N ASP A 79 3.06 26.86 3.96
CA ASP A 79 2.92 26.40 2.56
C ASP A 79 4.26 25.89 1.98
N ALA A 80 5.38 26.56 2.33
CA ALA A 80 6.72 26.16 1.88
C ALA A 80 7.12 24.77 2.44
N GLU A 81 6.83 24.49 3.70
CA GLU A 81 7.10 23.18 4.30
C GLU A 81 6.25 22.08 3.65
N ARG A 82 4.94 22.34 3.41
CA ARG A 82 4.07 21.38 2.72
C ARG A 82 4.51 21.11 1.27
N GLU A 83 4.96 22.14 0.55
CA GLU A 83 5.51 21.96 -0.80
C GLU A 83 6.84 21.18 -0.77
N ALA A 84 7.68 21.36 0.24
CA ALA A 84 8.90 20.58 0.44
C ALA A 84 8.56 19.09 0.71
N MET A 85 7.57 18.81 1.56
CA MET A 85 7.07 17.46 1.79
C MET A 85 6.54 16.83 0.50
N LEU A 86 5.79 17.56 -0.31
CA LEU A 86 5.27 17.09 -1.60
C LEU A 86 6.40 16.80 -2.59
N LEU A 87 7.41 17.64 -2.63
CA LEU A 87 8.58 17.46 -3.51
C LEU A 87 9.34 16.18 -3.15
N GLU A 88 9.65 15.96 -1.86
CA GLU A 88 10.37 14.76 -1.43
C GLU A 88 9.50 13.49 -1.61
N ASN A 89 8.20 13.59 -1.41
CA ASN A 89 7.25 12.52 -1.72
C ASN A 89 7.32 12.11 -3.20
N TYR A 90 7.42 13.05 -4.13
CA TYR A 90 7.54 12.76 -5.56
C TYR A 90 8.93 12.25 -5.97
N ILE A 91 9.99 12.70 -5.30
CA ILE A 91 11.34 12.14 -5.48
C ILE A 91 11.36 10.68 -5.07
N THR A 92 10.80 10.38 -3.91
CA THR A 92 10.69 9.01 -3.39
C THR A 92 9.86 8.14 -4.31
N ALA A 93 8.67 8.61 -4.69
CA ALA A 93 7.79 7.91 -5.65
C ALA A 93 8.47 7.61 -6.98
N GLY A 94 9.08 8.62 -7.60
CA GLY A 94 9.77 8.49 -8.88
C GLY A 94 10.96 7.52 -8.80
N SER A 95 11.76 7.62 -7.74
CA SER A 95 12.90 6.73 -7.50
C SER A 95 12.45 5.28 -7.31
N PHE A 96 11.40 5.06 -6.53
CA PHE A 96 10.79 3.74 -6.31
C PHE A 96 10.21 3.17 -7.62
N LEU A 97 9.38 3.93 -8.33
CA LEU A 97 8.71 3.47 -9.55
C LEU A 97 9.71 3.08 -10.65
N MET A 98 10.82 3.81 -10.81
CA MET A 98 11.90 3.39 -11.72
C MET A 98 12.57 2.09 -11.28
N GLY A 99 12.53 1.74 -10.00
CA GLY A 99 13.06 0.49 -9.46
C GLY A 99 12.04 -0.65 -9.38
N PHE A 100 10.76 -0.38 -9.56
CA PHE A 100 9.67 -1.32 -9.25
C PHE A 100 9.74 -2.63 -10.04
N ALA A 101 10.17 -2.59 -11.30
CA ALA A 101 10.34 -3.78 -12.13
C ALA A 101 11.38 -4.76 -11.57
N ALA A 102 12.27 -4.32 -10.67
CA ALA A 102 13.24 -5.19 -10.02
C ALA A 102 12.59 -6.37 -9.28
N LEU A 103 11.38 -6.21 -8.74
CA LEU A 103 10.62 -7.30 -8.12
C LEU A 103 10.33 -8.47 -9.07
N SER A 104 10.26 -8.21 -10.38
CA SER A 104 9.99 -9.23 -11.39
C SER A 104 11.24 -9.74 -12.11
N VAL A 105 12.29 -8.91 -12.19
CA VAL A 105 13.48 -9.24 -13.01
C VAL A 105 14.71 -9.62 -12.16
N ARG A 106 14.72 -9.31 -10.86
CA ARG A 106 15.80 -9.69 -9.95
C ARG A 106 15.46 -10.98 -9.20
N SER A 107 16.49 -11.62 -8.65
CA SER A 107 16.33 -12.85 -7.87
C SER A 107 15.71 -12.57 -6.49
N ARG A 108 15.19 -13.65 -5.86
CA ARG A 108 14.81 -13.64 -4.44
C ARG A 108 15.96 -13.16 -3.56
N GLN A 109 17.17 -13.65 -3.79
CA GLN A 109 18.36 -13.26 -3.00
C GLN A 109 18.61 -11.76 -3.11
N TRP A 110 18.47 -11.18 -4.30
CA TRP A 110 18.59 -9.73 -4.47
C TRP A 110 17.57 -8.97 -3.62
N LEU A 111 16.31 -9.44 -3.55
CA LEU A 111 15.27 -8.81 -2.73
C LEU A 111 15.64 -8.87 -1.24
N GLU A 112 16.13 -10.03 -0.77
CA GLU A 112 16.62 -10.20 0.59
C GLU A 112 17.79 -9.26 0.92
N ASP A 113 18.81 -9.19 0.07
CA ASP A 113 20.01 -8.37 0.27
C ASP A 113 19.72 -6.86 0.22
N ASN A 114 18.60 -6.47 -0.43
CA ASN A 114 18.18 -5.07 -0.58
C ASN A 114 17.02 -4.68 0.34
N THR A 115 16.63 -5.54 1.27
CA THR A 115 15.55 -5.24 2.23
C THR A 115 16.05 -5.40 3.67
N ILE A 116 15.79 -4.40 4.49
CA ILE A 116 16.01 -4.43 5.94
C ILE A 116 14.66 -4.69 6.60
N VAL A 117 14.56 -5.72 7.42
CA VAL A 117 13.34 -6.03 8.18
C VAL A 117 13.62 -5.85 9.65
N ARG A 118 12.76 -5.14 10.36
CA ARG A 118 12.80 -4.95 11.81
C ARG A 118 11.48 -5.45 12.41
N GLY A 119 11.54 -6.11 13.57
CA GLY A 119 10.36 -6.62 14.28
C GLY A 119 9.78 -7.92 13.68
N GLU A 120 10.55 -8.68 12.88
CA GLU A 120 10.09 -9.96 12.31
C GLU A 120 9.74 -10.98 13.40
N GLU A 121 10.35 -10.86 14.59
CA GLU A 121 10.06 -11.67 15.77
C GLU A 121 8.57 -11.62 16.17
N HIS A 122 7.88 -10.52 15.93
CA HIS A 122 6.46 -10.41 16.22
C HIS A 122 5.61 -11.35 15.36
N LEU A 123 5.95 -11.51 14.08
CA LEU A 123 5.26 -12.47 13.20
C LEU A 123 5.66 -13.91 13.51
N THR A 124 6.92 -14.13 13.84
CA THR A 124 7.44 -15.45 14.23
C THR A 124 6.71 -15.95 15.48
N ALA A 125 6.62 -15.10 16.52
CA ALA A 125 5.92 -15.45 17.76
C ALA A 125 4.44 -15.80 17.51
N LEU A 126 3.72 -15.05 16.65
CA LEU A 126 2.33 -15.37 16.30
C LEU A 126 2.22 -16.71 15.58
N LYS A 127 3.12 -16.97 14.62
CA LYS A 127 3.15 -18.24 13.89
C LYS A 127 3.42 -19.43 14.83
N ASP A 128 4.36 -19.30 15.73
CA ASP A 128 4.74 -20.35 16.68
C ASP A 128 3.61 -20.65 17.67
N ASN A 129 2.80 -19.64 18.00
CA ASN A 129 1.61 -19.79 18.82
C ASN A 129 0.38 -20.32 18.04
N GLY A 130 0.47 -20.45 16.71
CA GLY A 130 -0.65 -20.82 15.85
C GLY A 130 -1.69 -19.69 15.65
N ASP A 131 -1.34 -18.47 15.96
CA ASP A 131 -2.18 -17.29 15.79
C ASP A 131 -2.23 -16.84 14.33
N SER A 132 -3.42 -16.47 13.85
CA SER A 132 -3.58 -15.78 12.57
C SER A 132 -3.24 -14.30 12.71
N ALA A 133 -2.77 -13.67 11.62
CA ALA A 133 -2.45 -12.25 11.62
C ALA A 133 -3.03 -11.49 10.43
N ILE A 134 -3.43 -10.25 10.69
CA ILE A 134 -3.76 -9.24 9.68
C ILE A 134 -2.73 -8.13 9.79
N LEU A 135 -1.99 -7.90 8.72
CA LEU A 135 -1.04 -6.82 8.59
C LEU A 135 -1.80 -5.53 8.27
N LEU A 136 -1.69 -4.54 9.15
CA LEU A 136 -2.26 -3.21 8.97
C LEU A 136 -1.23 -2.33 8.24
N VAL A 137 -1.46 -2.09 6.95
CA VAL A 137 -0.48 -1.45 6.07
C VAL A 137 -1.07 -0.21 5.42
N PRO A 138 -0.53 0.99 5.65
CA PRO A 138 -0.96 2.19 4.95
C PRO A 138 -0.49 2.19 3.48
N HIS A 139 -1.17 2.96 2.63
CA HIS A 139 -0.74 3.13 1.24
C HIS A 139 0.56 3.93 1.16
N THR A 140 1.68 3.22 1.09
CA THR A 140 3.01 3.76 0.80
C THR A 140 3.45 3.41 -0.61
N TRP A 141 4.51 4.05 -1.11
CA TRP A 141 5.02 3.74 -2.44
C TRP A 141 5.53 2.30 -2.54
N ALA A 142 6.17 1.79 -1.48
CA ALA A 142 6.76 0.44 -1.43
C ALA A 142 5.79 -0.66 -0.96
N ILE A 143 4.49 -0.44 -1.05
CA ILE A 143 3.42 -1.27 -0.50
C ILE A 143 3.45 -2.75 -0.93
N ASP A 144 3.91 -3.07 -2.13
CA ASP A 144 3.97 -4.46 -2.62
C ASP A 144 5.21 -5.22 -2.09
N ILE A 145 6.24 -4.52 -1.60
CA ILE A 145 7.51 -5.13 -1.15
C ILE A 145 7.32 -6.10 0.01
N PRO A 146 6.63 -5.73 1.12
CA PRO A 146 6.45 -6.65 2.25
C PRO A 146 5.72 -7.93 1.86
N ALA A 147 4.66 -7.82 1.06
CA ALA A 147 3.87 -8.98 0.65
C ALA A 147 4.71 -9.99 -0.16
N VAL A 148 5.53 -9.50 -1.10
CA VAL A 148 6.40 -10.34 -1.93
C VAL A 148 7.54 -10.94 -1.09
N LEU A 149 8.17 -10.16 -0.21
CA LEU A 149 9.25 -10.64 0.65
C LEU A 149 8.77 -11.70 1.64
N LEU A 150 7.69 -11.43 2.38
CA LEU A 150 7.15 -12.37 3.36
C LEU A 150 6.71 -13.68 2.68
N ALA A 151 6.08 -13.61 1.52
CA ALA A 151 5.76 -14.80 0.73
C ALA A 151 7.02 -15.58 0.34
N SER A 152 8.10 -14.90 -0.05
CA SER A 152 9.37 -15.55 -0.39
C SER A 152 10.02 -16.26 0.80
N ARG A 153 9.73 -15.83 2.03
CA ARG A 153 10.17 -16.45 3.29
C ARG A 153 9.22 -17.56 3.79
N GLY A 154 8.21 -17.92 3.00
CA GLY A 154 7.24 -18.96 3.37
C GLY A 154 6.12 -18.48 4.30
N LEU A 155 5.89 -17.17 4.35
CA LEU A 155 4.78 -16.52 5.01
C LEU A 155 3.82 -15.95 3.94
N PRO A 156 2.95 -16.78 3.34
CA PRO A 156 2.14 -16.36 2.21
C PRO A 156 1.12 -15.29 2.62
N VAL A 157 0.97 -14.30 1.75
CA VAL A 157 0.11 -13.15 1.99
C VAL A 157 -1.19 -13.28 1.20
N SER A 158 -2.29 -12.87 1.80
CA SER A 158 -3.60 -12.74 1.16
C SER A 158 -4.02 -11.28 1.13
N ALA A 159 -4.43 -10.77 -0.02
CA ALA A 159 -4.83 -9.38 -0.21
C ALA A 159 -6.12 -9.26 -1.04
N MET A 160 -6.81 -8.13 -0.88
CA MET A 160 -7.91 -7.75 -1.77
C MET A 160 -7.45 -6.62 -2.70
N ALA A 161 -7.62 -6.80 -4.00
CA ALA A 161 -7.23 -5.81 -4.98
C ALA A 161 -8.35 -5.53 -6.00
N LYS A 162 -8.24 -4.38 -6.65
CA LYS A 162 -9.09 -4.03 -7.78
C LYS A 162 -8.37 -4.42 -9.07
N LYS A 163 -9.11 -5.03 -10.00
CA LYS A 163 -8.64 -5.32 -11.35
C LYS A 163 -8.19 -4.05 -12.08
N GLN A 164 -7.05 -4.10 -12.75
CA GLN A 164 -6.56 -3.00 -13.56
C GLN A 164 -7.30 -2.94 -14.90
N LYS A 165 -7.43 -1.73 -15.46
CA LYS A 165 -8.10 -1.54 -16.76
C LYS A 165 -7.30 -2.13 -17.93
N ASN A 166 -5.97 -2.08 -17.87
CA ASN A 166 -5.10 -2.66 -18.87
C ASN A 166 -4.81 -4.11 -18.49
N GLU A 167 -5.25 -5.05 -19.31
CA GLU A 167 -5.19 -6.49 -19.02
C GLU A 167 -3.76 -7.02 -18.92
N VAL A 168 -2.81 -6.49 -19.69
CA VAL A 168 -1.40 -6.85 -19.61
C VAL A 168 -0.79 -6.38 -18.30
N SER A 169 -1.05 -5.12 -17.92
CA SER A 169 -0.60 -4.58 -16.63
C SER A 169 -1.20 -5.33 -15.45
N ASP A 170 -2.47 -5.70 -15.55
CA ASP A 170 -3.19 -6.47 -14.54
C ASP A 170 -2.56 -7.85 -14.33
N TRP A 171 -2.32 -8.57 -15.42
CA TRP A 171 -1.67 -9.86 -15.41
C TRP A 171 -0.24 -9.78 -14.85
N LEU A 172 0.58 -8.81 -15.29
CA LEU A 172 1.95 -8.64 -14.81
C LEU A 172 2.01 -8.31 -13.34
N MET A 173 1.19 -7.36 -12.86
CA MET A 173 1.13 -7.01 -11.44
C MET A 173 0.67 -8.19 -10.58
N HIS A 174 -0.32 -8.94 -11.06
CA HIS A 174 -0.76 -10.14 -10.36
C HIS A 174 0.37 -11.17 -10.26
N LYS A 175 1.04 -11.50 -11.37
CA LYS A 175 2.18 -12.43 -11.37
C LYS A 175 3.30 -12.01 -10.43
N GLN A 176 3.61 -10.71 -10.38
CA GLN A 176 4.60 -10.17 -9.47
C GLN A 176 4.20 -10.37 -8.00
N ARG A 177 2.93 -10.12 -7.65
CA ARG A 177 2.42 -10.25 -6.27
C ARG A 177 2.39 -11.68 -5.75
N VAL A 178 2.10 -12.64 -6.62
CA VAL A 178 1.96 -14.05 -6.24
C VAL A 178 3.16 -14.93 -6.61
N GLN A 179 4.26 -14.37 -7.07
CA GLN A 179 5.41 -15.12 -7.60
C GLN A 179 6.06 -16.09 -6.59
N TYR A 180 5.92 -15.86 -5.30
CA TYR A 180 6.42 -16.73 -4.24
C TYR A 180 5.30 -17.37 -3.40
N GLY A 181 4.07 -17.32 -3.89
CA GLY A 181 2.87 -17.72 -3.17
C GLY A 181 2.05 -16.50 -2.75
N GLY A 182 0.89 -16.76 -2.17
CA GLY A 182 -0.06 -15.71 -1.81
C GLY A 182 -1.34 -15.81 -2.63
N ARG A 183 -2.34 -15.04 -2.23
CA ARG A 183 -3.65 -14.99 -2.87
C ARG A 183 -4.10 -13.55 -3.04
N VAL A 184 -4.65 -13.24 -4.18
CA VAL A 184 -5.33 -11.96 -4.42
C VAL A 184 -6.80 -12.24 -4.67
N TYR A 185 -7.68 -11.54 -3.97
CA TYR A 185 -9.11 -11.60 -4.19
C TYR A 185 -9.60 -10.31 -4.81
N GLU A 186 -10.53 -10.41 -5.74
CA GLU A 186 -11.17 -9.23 -6.32
C GLU A 186 -12.16 -8.63 -5.31
N ARG A 187 -12.13 -7.30 -5.12
CA ARG A 187 -13.00 -6.61 -4.15
C ARG A 187 -14.51 -6.85 -4.39
N SER A 188 -14.90 -7.02 -5.63
CA SER A 188 -16.29 -7.33 -6.03
C SER A 188 -16.78 -8.69 -5.52
N GLY A 189 -15.88 -9.63 -5.22
CA GLY A 189 -16.20 -10.96 -4.69
C GLY A 189 -16.54 -11.01 -3.19
N GLY A 190 -16.48 -9.86 -2.51
CA GLY A 190 -16.74 -9.76 -1.08
C GLY A 190 -15.59 -10.25 -0.19
N ILE A 191 -15.77 -10.12 1.14
CA ILE A 191 -14.69 -10.33 2.11
C ILE A 191 -14.54 -11.79 2.57
N LYS A 192 -15.53 -12.65 2.35
CA LYS A 192 -15.54 -14.03 2.87
C LYS A 192 -14.33 -14.88 2.44
N PRO A 193 -13.90 -14.88 1.15
CA PRO A 193 -12.71 -15.63 0.73
C PRO A 193 -11.44 -15.13 1.42
N PHE A 194 -11.30 -13.84 1.63
CA PHE A 194 -10.18 -13.22 2.34
C PHE A 194 -10.13 -13.68 3.81
N ILE A 195 -11.26 -13.66 4.53
CA ILE A 195 -11.35 -14.19 5.91
C ILE A 195 -10.96 -15.67 5.95
N LYS A 196 -11.45 -16.46 5.00
CA LYS A 196 -11.15 -17.89 4.91
C LYS A 196 -9.64 -18.11 4.75
N SER A 197 -8.98 -17.37 3.84
CA SER A 197 -7.54 -17.50 3.62
C SER A 197 -6.71 -17.17 4.86
N ILE A 198 -7.11 -16.16 5.66
CA ILE A 198 -6.43 -15.83 6.92
C ILE A 198 -6.55 -17.01 7.91
N ARG A 199 -7.71 -17.62 8.01
CA ARG A 199 -7.91 -18.83 8.85
C ARG A 199 -7.13 -20.05 8.36
N GLU A 200 -6.76 -20.09 7.09
CA GLU A 200 -5.90 -21.11 6.47
C GLU A 200 -4.40 -20.83 6.66
N GLY A 201 -4.02 -19.78 7.41
CA GLY A 201 -2.65 -19.45 7.73
C GLY A 201 -1.98 -18.44 6.80
N TYR A 202 -2.75 -17.77 5.92
CA TYR A 202 -2.24 -16.65 5.15
C TYR A 202 -2.23 -15.37 5.99
N LEU A 203 -1.20 -14.55 5.86
CA LEU A 203 -1.18 -13.21 6.44
C LEU A 203 -2.18 -12.32 5.68
N GLY A 204 -3.18 -11.79 6.36
CA GLY A 204 -4.12 -10.85 5.78
C GLY A 204 -3.43 -9.51 5.53
N TYR A 205 -3.43 -9.02 4.29
CA TYR A 205 -2.82 -7.72 3.93
C TYR A 205 -3.92 -6.68 3.79
N TYR A 206 -4.06 -5.83 4.78
CA TYR A 206 -5.19 -4.91 4.91
C TYR A 206 -4.75 -3.45 4.81
N LEU A 207 -5.32 -2.74 3.84
CA LEU A 207 -5.06 -1.33 3.57
C LEU A 207 -6.28 -0.49 3.98
N PRO A 208 -6.21 0.20 5.12
CA PRO A 208 -7.37 0.82 5.75
C PRO A 208 -7.67 2.25 5.31
N ASP A 209 -6.76 2.89 4.60
CA ASP A 209 -6.70 4.33 4.47
C ASP A 209 -7.44 4.91 3.24
N GLU A 210 -8.11 4.08 2.45
CA GLU A 210 -9.02 4.55 1.41
C GLU A 210 -10.33 5.09 2.02
N ASP A 211 -10.85 6.19 1.44
CA ASP A 211 -12.16 6.73 1.76
C ASP A 211 -13.22 6.04 0.88
N LEU A 212 -13.97 5.11 1.48
CA LEU A 212 -15.02 4.33 0.80
C LEU A 212 -16.41 4.96 0.87
N GLY A 213 -16.55 6.13 1.48
CA GLY A 213 -17.82 6.82 1.67
C GLY A 213 -18.41 6.63 3.07
N ALA A 214 -19.42 7.44 3.41
CA ALA A 214 -20.01 7.47 4.75
C ALA A 214 -20.68 6.14 5.16
N GLU A 215 -21.26 5.43 4.21
CA GLU A 215 -22.01 4.18 4.47
C GLU A 215 -21.16 3.06 5.10
N HIS A 216 -19.85 3.07 4.83
CA HIS A 216 -18.91 2.04 5.31
C HIS A 216 -17.87 2.57 6.29
N SER A 217 -18.06 3.77 6.82
CA SER A 217 -17.05 4.48 7.59
C SER A 217 -17.64 5.10 8.85
N VAL A 218 -16.77 5.26 9.83
CA VAL A 218 -17.00 6.12 10.99
C VAL A 218 -16.13 7.38 10.86
N PHE A 219 -16.59 8.48 11.43
CA PHE A 219 -15.87 9.75 11.40
C PHE A 219 -15.02 9.89 12.66
N VAL A 220 -13.72 9.75 12.49
CA VAL A 220 -12.74 9.87 13.57
C VAL A 220 -11.57 10.75 13.14
N ASP A 221 -10.79 11.20 14.11
CA ASP A 221 -9.64 12.06 13.82
C ASP A 221 -8.57 11.35 12.98
N PHE A 222 -7.95 12.11 12.11
CA PHE A 222 -6.79 11.74 11.30
C PHE A 222 -5.92 12.99 11.15
N PHE A 223 -4.77 13.01 11.83
CA PHE A 223 -3.99 14.23 12.04
C PHE A 223 -4.87 15.37 12.59
N ALA A 224 -4.77 16.55 12.01
CA ALA A 224 -5.54 17.73 12.44
C ALA A 224 -6.95 17.81 11.82
N THR A 225 -7.48 16.74 11.23
CA THR A 225 -8.80 16.76 10.58
C THR A 225 -9.58 15.48 10.86
N THR A 226 -10.89 15.54 10.69
CA THR A 226 -11.75 14.35 10.75
C THR A 226 -11.71 13.61 9.40
N LYS A 227 -11.67 12.29 9.44
CA LYS A 227 -11.67 11.41 8.25
C LYS A 227 -12.80 10.39 8.34
N ALA A 228 -13.42 10.11 7.20
CA ALA A 228 -14.27 8.93 7.02
C ALA A 228 -13.34 7.70 6.97
N THR A 229 -13.17 7.03 8.10
CA THR A 229 -12.30 5.88 8.27
C THR A 229 -13.12 4.60 8.19
N ILE A 230 -12.63 3.61 7.43
CA ILE A 230 -13.31 2.34 7.26
C ILE A 230 -13.59 1.73 8.63
N ALA A 231 -14.87 1.42 8.90
CA ALA A 231 -15.30 0.66 10.07
C ALA A 231 -15.09 -0.84 9.85
N GLY A 232 -15.08 -1.60 10.92
CA GLY A 232 -15.17 -3.06 10.85
C GLY A 232 -13.83 -3.81 10.88
N LEU A 233 -12.68 -3.15 11.13
CA LEU A 233 -11.42 -3.87 11.35
C LEU A 233 -11.52 -4.79 12.58
N GLY A 234 -12.14 -4.34 13.68
CA GLY A 234 -12.37 -5.16 14.86
C GLY A 234 -13.26 -6.36 14.57
N ARG A 235 -14.32 -6.19 13.76
CA ARG A 235 -15.17 -7.29 13.31
C ARG A 235 -14.38 -8.26 12.41
N LEU A 236 -13.53 -7.76 11.53
CA LEU A 236 -12.66 -8.58 10.68
C LEU A 236 -11.70 -9.41 11.52
N ALA A 237 -11.06 -8.80 12.52
CA ALA A 237 -10.17 -9.48 13.45
C ALA A 237 -10.89 -10.63 14.20
N LYS A 238 -12.09 -10.36 14.74
CA LYS A 238 -12.93 -11.39 15.42
C LYS A 238 -13.31 -12.51 14.45
N LEU A 239 -13.80 -12.19 13.25
CA LEU A 239 -14.24 -13.17 12.26
C LEU A 239 -13.09 -14.03 11.73
N SER A 240 -11.90 -13.47 11.56
CA SER A 240 -10.71 -14.21 11.11
C SER A 240 -9.93 -14.84 12.24
N ARG A 241 -10.24 -14.53 13.50
CA ARG A 241 -9.48 -14.91 14.71
C ARG A 241 -8.03 -14.45 14.64
N ALA A 242 -7.80 -13.27 14.07
CA ALA A 242 -6.48 -12.76 13.77
C ALA A 242 -6.10 -11.62 14.69
N LYS A 243 -4.80 -11.54 15.03
CA LYS A 243 -4.18 -10.38 15.65
C LYS A 243 -3.90 -9.32 14.59
N ILE A 244 -4.04 -8.05 14.95
CA ILE A 244 -3.73 -6.94 14.04
C ILE A 244 -2.28 -6.49 14.29
N VAL A 245 -1.47 -6.55 13.26
CA VAL A 245 -0.04 -6.23 13.31
C VAL A 245 0.24 -5.02 12.41
N PRO A 246 0.55 -3.84 12.96
CA PRO A 246 0.97 -2.71 12.15
C PRO A 246 2.28 -3.04 11.40
N LEU A 247 2.31 -2.76 10.11
CA LEU A 247 3.46 -2.97 9.26
C LEU A 247 3.64 -1.79 8.31
N TYR A 248 4.85 -1.27 8.25
CA TYR A 248 5.19 -0.15 7.39
C TYR A 248 6.27 -0.51 6.39
N SER A 249 6.11 -0.02 5.16
CA SER A 249 7.08 -0.23 4.11
C SER A 249 7.65 1.10 3.63
N ILE A 250 8.97 1.14 3.56
CA ILE A 250 9.77 2.30 3.22
C ILE A 250 10.61 1.96 1.99
N TYR A 251 10.70 2.90 1.08
CA TYR A 251 11.76 2.92 0.10
C TYR A 251 12.71 4.09 0.41
N ASN A 252 13.91 3.75 0.87
CA ASN A 252 14.94 4.74 1.12
C ASN A 252 15.60 5.13 -0.20
N SER A 253 15.23 6.29 -0.74
CA SER A 253 15.71 6.76 -2.04
C SER A 253 17.20 7.12 -2.05
N GLU A 254 17.80 7.34 -0.88
CA GLU A 254 19.24 7.67 -0.74
C GLU A 254 20.11 6.44 -0.78
N THR A 255 19.68 5.35 -0.17
CA THR A 255 20.41 4.06 -0.14
C THR A 255 19.95 3.09 -1.22
N GLY A 256 18.74 3.30 -1.77
CA GLY A 256 18.09 2.39 -2.71
C GLY A 256 17.53 1.12 -2.08
N LYS A 257 17.56 1.00 -0.75
CA LYS A 257 17.07 -0.16 -0.01
C LYS A 257 15.60 -0.02 0.35
N TYR A 258 14.96 -1.17 0.52
CA TYR A 258 13.65 -1.27 1.14
C TYR A 258 13.83 -1.48 2.65
N GLU A 259 12.92 -0.92 3.43
CA GLU A 259 12.86 -1.14 4.87
C GLU A 259 11.44 -1.54 5.23
N ILE A 260 11.29 -2.52 6.11
CA ILE A 260 10.00 -3.01 6.59
C ILE A 260 10.05 -3.01 8.10
N ASP A 261 9.19 -2.20 8.71
CA ASP A 261 9.05 -2.13 10.15
C ASP A 261 7.75 -2.84 10.57
N ILE A 262 7.89 -3.88 11.37
CA ILE A 262 6.80 -4.71 11.89
C ILE A 262 6.68 -4.42 13.38
N TYR A 263 5.53 -3.95 13.82
CA TYR A 263 5.28 -3.57 15.19
C TYR A 263 4.60 -4.71 15.97
N PRO A 264 4.62 -4.67 17.31
CA PRO A 264 3.86 -5.61 18.12
C PRO A 264 2.38 -5.65 17.73
N PRO A 265 1.70 -6.79 17.86
CA PRO A 265 0.27 -6.86 17.68
C PRO A 265 -0.46 -5.86 18.58
N LEU A 266 -1.50 -5.21 18.06
CA LEU A 266 -2.32 -4.31 18.86
C LEU A 266 -2.97 -5.08 20.02
N SER A 267 -2.78 -4.57 21.25
CA SER A 267 -3.33 -5.17 22.47
C SER A 267 -3.62 -4.08 23.50
N PRO A 268 -4.88 -3.99 24.02
CA PRO A 268 -6.04 -4.78 23.61
C PRO A 268 -6.55 -4.37 22.21
N PHE A 269 -7.04 -5.36 21.44
CA PHE A 269 -7.74 -5.12 20.18
C PHE A 269 -8.61 -6.37 19.86
N PRO A 270 -9.87 -6.22 19.37
CA PRO A 270 -10.55 -4.95 19.17
C PRO A 270 -10.98 -4.30 20.50
N LEU A 271 -11.25 -2.99 20.41
CA LEU A 271 -11.77 -2.17 21.51
C LEU A 271 -13.30 -2.28 21.59
N ASP A 272 -13.91 -1.39 22.41
CA ASP A 272 -15.35 -1.48 22.70
C ASP A 272 -16.24 -1.05 21.52
N THR A 273 -15.79 -0.07 20.73
CA THR A 273 -16.56 0.46 19.60
C THR A 273 -15.77 0.52 18.30
N GLU A 274 -16.49 0.57 17.16
CA GLU A 274 -15.88 0.71 15.83
C GLU A 274 -15.14 2.05 15.67
N GLU A 275 -15.59 3.10 16.33
CA GLU A 275 -14.92 4.41 16.36
C GLU A 275 -13.57 4.35 17.08
N GLN A 276 -13.51 3.66 18.21
CA GLN A 276 -12.25 3.46 18.94
C GLN A 276 -11.27 2.62 18.12
N ASP A 277 -11.72 1.54 17.49
CA ASP A 277 -10.91 0.73 16.60
C ASP A 277 -10.37 1.55 15.42
N ALA A 278 -11.23 2.34 14.78
CA ALA A 278 -10.87 3.21 13.67
C ALA A 278 -9.90 4.32 14.08
N ARG A 279 -10.08 4.90 15.28
CA ARG A 279 -9.18 5.92 15.80
C ARG A 279 -7.80 5.35 16.11
N LEU A 280 -7.74 4.18 16.76
CA LEU A 280 -6.46 3.49 17.01
C LEU A 280 -5.72 3.16 15.71
N MET A 281 -6.44 2.69 14.71
CA MET A 281 -5.90 2.42 13.38
C MET A 281 -5.31 3.68 12.73
N ASN A 282 -6.03 4.81 12.80
CA ASN A 282 -5.51 6.09 12.31
C ASN A 282 -4.26 6.53 13.09
N GLN A 283 -4.23 6.36 14.43
CA GLN A 283 -3.07 6.70 15.26
C GLN A 283 -1.81 5.94 14.82
N CYS A 284 -1.94 4.63 14.52
CA CYS A 284 -0.82 3.85 14.00
C CYS A 284 -0.26 4.45 12.68
N ILE A 285 -1.17 4.85 11.77
CA ILE A 285 -0.78 5.46 10.49
C ILE A 285 -0.15 6.84 10.72
N GLU A 286 -0.74 7.67 11.58
CA GLU A 286 -0.25 9.01 11.92
C GLU A 286 1.18 8.97 12.47
N GLN A 287 1.44 8.07 13.41
CA GLN A 287 2.79 7.90 13.99
C GLN A 287 3.81 7.64 12.90
N TYR A 288 3.57 6.66 12.06
CA TYR A 288 4.47 6.31 10.96
C TYR A 288 4.64 7.44 9.94
N VAL A 289 3.52 8.02 9.49
CA VAL A 289 3.53 9.07 8.47
C VAL A 289 4.18 10.35 8.98
N THR A 290 4.10 10.63 10.29
CA THR A 290 4.79 11.79 10.90
C THR A 290 6.30 11.65 10.78
N GLU A 291 6.83 10.44 10.96
CA GLU A 291 8.26 10.16 10.86
C GLU A 291 8.75 10.10 9.39
N ARG A 292 7.89 9.62 8.47
CA ARG A 292 8.23 9.32 7.07
C ARG A 292 7.16 9.82 6.10
N PRO A 293 6.84 11.13 6.10
CA PRO A 293 5.73 11.68 5.30
C PRO A 293 5.94 11.51 3.78
N GLU A 294 7.19 11.39 3.33
CA GLU A 294 7.54 11.17 1.93
C GLU A 294 7.14 9.79 1.41
N GLN A 295 6.87 8.83 2.29
CA GLN A 295 6.48 7.47 1.89
C GLN A 295 4.99 7.35 1.56
N TYR A 296 4.15 8.19 2.18
CA TYR A 296 2.70 8.06 2.12
C TYR A 296 2.10 8.56 0.80
N MET A 297 1.13 7.86 0.26
CA MET A 297 0.51 8.23 -1.03
C MET A 297 -0.46 9.41 -0.89
N TRP A 298 0.04 10.62 -0.64
CA TRP A 298 -0.76 11.84 -0.52
C TRP A 298 -1.64 12.16 -1.72
N ILE A 299 -1.41 11.55 -2.87
CA ILE A 299 -2.21 11.70 -4.09
C ILE A 299 -3.58 11.01 -4.04
N LEU A 300 -3.83 10.18 -3.02
CA LEU A 300 -5.12 9.49 -2.82
C LEU A 300 -6.21 10.46 -2.36
N ARG A 301 -7.46 10.02 -2.47
CA ARG A 301 -8.62 10.77 -1.97
C ARG A 301 -8.93 10.38 -0.52
N LEU A 302 -8.05 10.74 0.40
CA LEU A 302 -8.12 10.32 1.80
C LEU A 302 -9.29 10.97 2.56
N LEU A 303 -9.73 12.17 2.15
CA LEU A 303 -10.65 13.04 2.86
C LEU A 303 -11.87 13.44 2.00
N LYS A 304 -12.24 12.59 1.04
CA LYS A 304 -13.32 12.88 0.08
C LYS A 304 -14.67 13.06 0.75
N THR A 305 -14.95 12.21 1.72
CA THR A 305 -16.22 12.18 2.46
C THR A 305 -16.07 12.98 3.75
N ARG A 306 -16.95 13.98 3.93
CA ARG A 306 -16.89 14.88 5.09
C ARG A 306 -18.07 14.61 6.02
N PRO A 307 -17.89 14.87 7.35
CA PRO A 307 -19.00 14.83 8.30
C PRO A 307 -20.17 15.72 7.84
N GLU A 308 -21.40 15.37 8.24
CA GLU A 308 -22.62 16.17 8.02
C GLU A 308 -22.88 16.56 6.55
N GLY A 309 -22.38 15.78 5.59
CA GLY A 309 -22.55 16.06 4.15
C GLY A 309 -21.72 17.24 3.65
N GLY A 310 -20.69 17.66 4.39
CA GLY A 310 -19.78 18.74 4.00
C GLY A 310 -19.20 18.57 2.59
N GLU A 311 -18.82 19.68 1.96
CA GLU A 311 -18.31 19.65 0.58
C GLU A 311 -17.05 18.80 0.46
N ASN A 312 -16.96 18.07 -0.66
CA ASN A 312 -15.75 17.35 -1.02
C ASN A 312 -14.59 18.34 -1.24
N PRO A 313 -13.51 18.31 -0.43
CA PRO A 313 -12.43 19.28 -0.47
C PRO A 313 -11.61 19.26 -1.77
N TYR A 314 -11.75 18.19 -2.56
CA TYR A 314 -11.04 18.06 -3.85
C TYR A 314 -11.82 18.68 -5.03
N LYS A 315 -13.01 19.23 -4.81
CA LYS A 315 -13.70 19.99 -5.87
C LYS A 315 -12.89 21.25 -6.19
N ILE A 316 -12.47 21.38 -7.44
CA ILE A 316 -11.87 22.63 -7.92
C ILE A 316 -13.04 23.59 -8.12
N ARG A 317 -13.12 24.65 -7.31
CA ARG A 317 -14.03 25.76 -7.58
C ARG A 317 -13.55 26.40 -8.89
N LYS A 318 -14.46 26.45 -9.88
CA LYS A 318 -14.22 27.13 -11.16
C LYS A 318 -14.20 28.63 -10.96
#